data_4e1577e75a68c4a4ff6d04207a98d036
#
_entry.id   4e1577e75a68c4a4ff6d04207a98d036
#
_cell.length_a   1.000
_cell.length_b   1.000
_cell.length_c   1.000
_cell.angle_alpha   90.00
_cell.angle_beta   90.00
_cell.angle_gamma   90.00
#
_symmetry.space_group_name_H-M   'P 1'
#
loop_
_entity.id
_entity.type
_entity.pdbx_description
1 polymer ?
#
loop_
_entity_poly.entity_id
_entity_poly.type
_entity_poly.pdbx_seq_one_letter_code
_entity_poly.pdbx_strand_id
1 'polypeptide(L)'
;MANDLGPTPHVFELQAQFRHQASLPFSYTVTAQENIQALLNDNPKWHYHGSGDLNLGEVEQQVWIKIVLRNDSLIELPLLLSVNNNLLDSITAYIMQPDHAILTLDLGDSRPLMQRPIKHESQLIPLELPGKRQTTVYLKVKHHGALNIPLSLWHPVEYLKYKSKFNLIYGILAGFVLAMIATNFTMYTFTRRKYFLHGTLLLLSVWLLLVHLYGFGYRYLYADWQWMQQYGQSLLVLLSTLAIVPILRSGILPISTAPHVDTGLKYLLVSGLGITLLCTLLPITLALKVAYVSAIIAVVYFFVITIKASLEKLSQKLLAVTVYLCLMISLCYQLGFELGLLSGALLERPVTYICALFVCAYISYALAKQYIFERESHIKQQEQKLAKTRAEDALLKEKLIIQEQAHQDLESSIDERTFELQVTLRELEEKNRELERLNMEDPLTKVKNRRYFDKRLMMEVRRSRREQTTLSVIMLDIDHFKRVNDVYGHLAGDQTICAFANTISKHLKRPHDEVFRYGGEEFVILLPNTSVQGAQELAEQIREATASCVVSIADQSIQFTTSAGLYSAVAQDTRNPTLFTDFADKALYEAKQTGRNRVCIYQHTQET
;
A
#
# COMPACT_ATOMS: atom_id res chain seq x y z
N MET A 1 34.54 12.78 50.19
CA MET A 1 33.13 12.32 50.22
C MET A 1 32.32 13.36 49.45
N ALA A 2 32.26 13.26 48.17
CA ALA A 2 31.40 14.10 47.33
C ALA A 2 30.16 13.25 46.97
N ASN A 3 28.99 13.78 47.32
CA ASN A 3 27.69 13.18 47.07
C ASN A 3 27.52 12.94 45.57
N ASP A 4 27.56 11.68 45.15
CA ASP A 4 26.96 11.22 43.90
C ASP A 4 25.42 11.25 44.06
N LEU A 5 24.87 12.45 44.05
CA LEU A 5 23.45 12.66 43.75
C LEU A 5 23.28 12.29 42.26
N GLY A 6 22.69 11.11 42.01
CA GLY A 6 22.31 10.71 40.67
C GLY A 6 21.57 11.84 39.96
N PRO A 7 21.61 11.91 38.63
CA PRO A 7 21.06 13.03 37.89
C PRO A 7 19.62 13.29 38.32
N THR A 8 19.37 14.55 38.75
CA THR A 8 18.02 15.00 39.14
C THR A 8 17.05 14.61 38.02
N PRO A 9 15.91 14.01 38.36
CA PRO A 9 14.95 13.60 37.34
C PRO A 9 14.57 14.82 36.49
N HIS A 10 14.84 14.74 35.20
CA HIS A 10 14.41 15.81 34.29
C HIS A 10 12.90 15.91 34.32
N VAL A 11 12.40 17.04 34.83
CA VAL A 11 10.97 17.36 34.88
C VAL A 11 10.62 18.04 33.58
N PHE A 12 9.67 17.48 32.85
CA PHE A 12 9.13 18.09 31.64
C PHE A 12 8.02 19.06 32.02
N GLU A 13 8.27 20.36 31.83
CA GLU A 13 7.35 21.44 32.21
C GLU A 13 6.35 21.69 31.08
N LEU A 14 5.08 21.74 31.43
CA LEU A 14 3.95 21.91 30.51
C LEU A 14 3.21 23.19 30.79
N GLN A 15 2.98 24.00 29.73
CA GLN A 15 2.19 25.19 29.77
C GLN A 15 0.76 24.94 29.26
N ALA A 16 -0.16 25.85 29.57
CA ALA A 16 -1.58 25.76 29.15
C ALA A 16 -1.77 25.63 27.62
N GLN A 17 -0.82 26.12 26.83
CA GLN A 17 -0.87 26.09 25.36
C GLN A 17 -0.13 24.89 24.75
N PHE A 18 0.21 23.89 25.57
CA PHE A 18 0.89 22.69 25.08
C PHE A 18 0.08 22.00 23.98
N ARG A 19 0.71 21.69 22.87
CA ARG A 19 0.08 21.00 21.72
C ARG A 19 0.60 19.57 21.56
N HIS A 20 1.91 19.42 21.38
CA HIS A 20 2.55 18.13 21.25
C HIS A 20 4.06 18.20 21.46
N GLN A 21 4.62 17.08 21.86
CA GLN A 21 6.06 16.81 21.90
C GLN A 21 6.31 15.47 21.21
N ALA A 22 6.94 15.50 20.05
CA ALA A 22 7.16 14.31 19.21
C ALA A 22 8.15 13.33 19.84
N SER A 23 9.11 13.82 20.61
CA SER A 23 10.08 13.03 21.33
C SER A 23 10.17 13.53 22.79
N LEU A 24 9.75 12.68 23.71
CA LEU A 24 9.67 13.02 25.14
C LEU A 24 10.93 12.56 25.84
N PRO A 25 11.62 13.43 26.62
CA PRO A 25 12.74 13.00 27.46
C PRO A 25 12.25 12.16 28.63
N PHE A 26 12.98 11.11 28.96
CA PHE A 26 12.64 10.20 30.05
C PHE A 26 13.89 9.53 30.65
N SER A 27 13.71 8.85 31.75
CA SER A 27 14.75 8.00 32.33
C SER A 27 14.32 6.54 32.24
N TYR A 28 15.26 5.62 32.03
CA TYR A 28 14.97 4.20 31.98
C TYR A 28 15.95 3.37 32.83
N THR A 29 15.52 2.20 33.18
CA THR A 29 16.36 1.18 33.83
C THR A 29 15.96 -0.22 33.37
N VAL A 30 16.91 -1.12 33.32
CA VAL A 30 16.69 -2.53 32.98
C VAL A 30 16.85 -3.36 34.26
N THR A 31 15.80 -4.06 34.66
CA THR A 31 15.79 -4.81 35.91
C THR A 31 14.85 -6.00 35.85
N ALA A 32 15.11 -7.01 36.69
CA ALA A 32 14.23 -8.16 36.87
C ALA A 32 13.00 -7.87 37.74
N GLN A 33 12.88 -6.66 38.33
CA GLN A 33 11.77 -6.30 39.20
C GLN A 33 10.45 -6.25 38.44
N GLU A 34 9.48 -7.03 38.90
CA GLU A 34 8.16 -7.14 38.26
C GLU A 34 7.12 -6.19 38.85
N ASN A 35 7.32 -5.71 40.06
CA ASN A 35 6.36 -4.89 40.78
C ASN A 35 6.87 -3.46 40.95
N ILE A 36 6.00 -2.47 40.81
CA ILE A 36 6.32 -1.06 41.01
C ILE A 36 6.80 -0.78 42.44
N GLN A 37 6.22 -1.42 43.45
CA GLN A 37 6.61 -1.22 44.85
C GLN A 37 8.04 -1.72 45.09
N ALA A 38 8.40 -2.87 44.54
CA ALA A 38 9.76 -3.39 44.61
C ALA A 38 10.77 -2.48 43.91
N LEU A 39 10.39 -1.95 42.73
CA LEU A 39 11.20 -0.99 41.96
C LEU A 39 11.47 0.30 42.76
N LEU A 40 10.45 0.84 43.42
CA LEU A 40 10.57 2.07 44.21
C LEU A 40 11.44 1.87 45.47
N ASN A 41 11.35 0.71 46.08
CA ASN A 41 12.14 0.35 47.28
C ASN A 41 13.62 0.11 46.96
N ASP A 42 13.89 -0.48 45.78
CA ASP A 42 15.25 -0.86 45.33
C ASP A 42 16.04 0.33 44.79
N ASN A 43 15.37 1.43 44.51
CA ASN A 43 15.92 2.68 43.93
C ASN A 43 17.00 2.43 42.86
N PRO A 44 16.68 1.78 41.75
CA PRO A 44 17.63 1.37 40.73
C PRO A 44 18.32 2.57 40.09
N LYS A 45 19.50 2.34 39.52
CA LYS A 45 20.20 3.37 38.76
C LYS A 45 19.42 3.71 37.47
N TRP A 46 18.96 4.94 37.39
CA TRP A 46 18.23 5.44 36.21
C TRP A 46 19.21 6.02 35.18
N HIS A 47 19.04 5.62 33.95
CA HIS A 47 19.75 6.20 32.80
C HIS A 47 18.88 7.24 32.14
N TYR A 48 19.37 8.46 31.96
CA TYR A 48 18.64 9.54 31.31
C TYR A 48 18.73 9.39 29.79
N HIS A 49 17.58 9.56 29.12
CA HIS A 49 17.45 9.59 27.67
C HIS A 49 16.82 10.92 27.27
N GLY A 50 17.63 11.82 26.67
CA GLY A 50 17.27 13.24 26.50
C GLY A 50 16.25 13.49 25.40
N SER A 51 16.37 12.85 24.27
CA SER A 51 15.41 12.99 23.17
C SER A 51 15.70 11.94 22.10
N GLY A 52 14.66 11.45 21.45
CA GLY A 52 14.74 10.42 20.41
C GLY A 52 14.06 9.11 20.84
N ASP A 53 14.20 8.12 19.99
CA ASP A 53 13.63 6.81 20.22
C ASP A 53 14.63 5.93 20.93
N LEU A 54 14.25 5.36 22.05
CA LEU A 54 15.06 4.41 22.79
C LEU A 54 15.01 3.05 22.09
N ASN A 55 16.16 2.58 21.61
CA ASN A 55 16.32 1.22 21.12
C ASN A 55 17.39 0.51 21.95
N LEU A 56 17.00 -0.54 22.66
CA LEU A 56 17.87 -1.34 23.51
C LEU A 56 18.25 -2.68 22.87
N GLY A 57 17.79 -2.94 21.61
CA GLY A 57 17.92 -4.26 21.02
C GLY A 57 17.09 -5.32 21.78
N GLU A 58 17.52 -6.58 21.74
CA GLU A 58 16.90 -7.64 22.53
C GLU A 58 17.27 -7.52 24.00
N VAL A 59 16.26 -7.44 24.86
CA VAL A 59 16.42 -7.36 26.32
C VAL A 59 15.60 -8.47 26.96
N GLU A 60 16.26 -9.38 27.69
CA GLU A 60 15.56 -10.46 28.37
C GLU A 60 14.81 -9.99 29.62
N GLN A 61 15.30 -8.92 30.24
CA GLN A 61 14.72 -8.33 31.44
C GLN A 61 13.67 -7.28 31.11
N GLN A 62 12.92 -6.85 32.11
CA GLN A 62 11.93 -5.81 31.95
C GLN A 62 12.59 -4.43 31.90
N VAL A 63 12.09 -3.58 31.02
CA VAL A 63 12.53 -2.19 30.95
C VAL A 63 11.48 -1.30 31.62
N TRP A 64 11.95 -0.55 32.61
CA TRP A 64 11.16 0.45 33.28
C TRP A 64 11.54 1.84 32.78
N ILE A 65 10.53 2.64 32.45
CA ILE A 65 10.67 4.02 32.02
C ILE A 65 10.01 4.92 33.06
N LYS A 66 10.68 5.98 33.41
CA LYS A 66 10.18 7.02 34.32
C LYS A 66 10.07 8.34 33.58
N ILE A 67 8.88 8.89 33.57
CA ILE A 67 8.55 10.17 32.98
C ILE A 67 8.00 11.09 34.07
N VAL A 68 8.56 12.27 34.20
CA VAL A 68 8.13 13.25 35.20
C VAL A 68 7.57 14.47 34.47
N LEU A 69 6.27 14.70 34.62
CA LEU A 69 5.53 15.76 33.99
C LEU A 69 5.07 16.77 35.04
N ARG A 70 5.28 18.06 34.80
CA ARG A 70 4.80 19.15 35.65
C ARG A 70 3.89 20.07 34.87
N ASN A 71 2.68 20.21 35.33
CA ASN A 71 1.74 21.15 34.75
C ASN A 71 1.89 22.51 35.43
N ASP A 72 2.48 23.48 34.73
CA ASP A 72 2.68 24.84 35.25
C ASP A 72 1.44 25.76 35.07
N SER A 73 0.39 25.26 34.41
CA SER A 73 -0.88 25.96 34.28
C SER A 73 -1.72 25.85 35.55
N LEU A 74 -2.75 26.70 35.67
CA LEU A 74 -3.74 26.61 36.74
C LEU A 74 -4.86 25.61 36.44
N ILE A 75 -5.01 25.24 35.18
CA ILE A 75 -6.06 24.32 34.73
C ILE A 75 -5.52 22.90 34.57
N GLU A 76 -6.40 21.94 34.70
CA GLU A 76 -6.12 20.57 34.38
C GLU A 76 -5.85 20.38 32.88
N LEU A 77 -4.79 19.65 32.53
CA LEU A 77 -4.40 19.40 31.15
C LEU A 77 -4.69 17.93 30.80
N PRO A 78 -5.66 17.67 29.91
CA PRO A 78 -5.85 16.34 29.36
C PRO A 78 -4.78 16.08 28.30
N LEU A 79 -4.04 14.99 28.43
CA LEU A 79 -2.97 14.61 27.52
C LEU A 79 -3.07 13.13 27.12
N LEU A 80 -2.43 12.79 26.03
CA LEU A 80 -2.25 11.42 25.57
C LEU A 80 -0.74 11.14 25.48
N LEU A 81 -0.27 10.20 26.27
CA LEU A 81 1.06 9.65 26.10
C LEU A 81 0.94 8.50 25.09
N SER A 82 1.59 8.65 23.96
CA SER A 82 1.60 7.67 22.88
C SER A 82 2.91 6.93 22.83
N VAL A 83 2.85 5.60 22.85
CA VAL A 83 3.96 4.73 22.51
C VAL A 83 3.76 4.31 21.05
N ASN A 84 4.54 4.90 20.13
CA ASN A 84 4.36 4.73 18.68
C ASN A 84 4.97 3.42 18.15
N ASN A 85 4.83 2.36 18.90
CA ASN A 85 5.17 1.00 18.51
C ASN A 85 4.00 0.06 18.83
N ASN A 86 3.32 -0.38 17.78
CA ASN A 86 2.10 -1.20 17.91
C ASN A 86 2.40 -2.67 18.21
N LEU A 87 3.65 -3.10 18.05
CA LEU A 87 4.09 -4.47 18.18
C LEU A 87 4.67 -4.81 19.56
N LEU A 88 4.61 -3.90 20.54
CA LEU A 88 5.05 -4.17 21.89
C LEU A 88 4.09 -5.13 22.59
N ASP A 89 4.64 -6.25 23.14
CA ASP A 89 3.84 -7.33 23.72
C ASP A 89 3.06 -6.88 24.96
N SER A 90 3.72 -6.20 25.89
CA SER A 90 3.10 -5.76 27.15
C SER A 90 3.66 -4.43 27.61
N ILE A 91 2.76 -3.51 27.92
CA ILE A 91 3.06 -2.23 28.53
C ILE A 91 2.11 -2.05 29.71
N THR A 92 2.66 -1.91 30.92
CA THR A 92 1.87 -1.54 32.10
C THR A 92 2.27 -0.13 32.51
N ALA A 93 1.34 0.79 32.49
CA ALA A 93 1.54 2.17 32.91
C ALA A 93 1.05 2.36 34.36
N TYR A 94 1.89 2.92 35.18
CA TYR A 94 1.57 3.32 36.56
C TYR A 94 1.63 4.85 36.63
N ILE A 95 0.48 5.46 36.86
CA ILE A 95 0.36 6.92 36.95
C ILE A 95 0.27 7.31 38.43
N MET A 96 1.25 8.04 38.89
CA MET A 96 1.36 8.48 40.28
C MET A 96 1.10 9.99 40.38
N GLN A 97 0.06 10.33 41.11
CA GLN A 97 -0.29 11.72 41.47
C GLN A 97 -0.17 11.89 42.99
N PRO A 98 0.18 13.10 43.49
CA PRO A 98 0.48 13.29 44.92
C PRO A 98 -0.61 12.89 45.90
N ASP A 99 -1.89 13.00 45.52
CA ASP A 99 -3.02 12.78 46.43
C ASP A 99 -3.95 11.63 45.98
N HIS A 100 -3.53 10.82 45.04
CA HIS A 100 -4.38 9.76 44.48
C HIS A 100 -3.72 8.39 44.54
N ALA A 101 -4.53 7.34 44.54
CA ALA A 101 -4.03 5.98 44.40
C ALA A 101 -3.34 5.80 43.02
N ILE A 102 -2.39 4.90 42.96
CA ILE A 102 -1.68 4.59 41.72
C ILE A 102 -2.69 4.03 40.71
N LEU A 103 -2.88 4.74 39.61
CA LEU A 103 -3.69 4.26 38.49
C LEU A 103 -2.83 3.34 37.64
N THR A 104 -3.30 2.11 37.44
CA THR A 104 -2.61 1.12 36.61
C THR A 104 -3.40 0.88 35.35
N LEU A 105 -2.74 1.00 34.20
CA LEU A 105 -3.31 0.76 32.88
C LEU A 105 -2.45 -0.26 32.13
N ASP A 106 -3.11 -1.30 31.64
CA ASP A 106 -2.45 -2.36 30.87
C ASP A 106 -2.73 -2.21 29.37
N LEU A 107 -1.66 -2.24 28.59
CA LEU A 107 -1.65 -2.14 27.13
C LEU A 107 -0.73 -3.21 26.54
N GLY A 108 -0.61 -3.24 25.23
CA GLY A 108 0.26 -4.17 24.50
C GLY A 108 -0.55 -5.02 23.51
N ASP A 109 0.14 -5.71 22.62
CA ASP A 109 -0.49 -6.54 21.60
C ASP A 109 -0.88 -7.94 22.13
N SER A 110 -0.31 -8.36 23.26
CA SER A 110 -0.71 -9.57 23.98
C SER A 110 -2.11 -9.47 24.62
N ARG A 111 -2.73 -8.27 24.61
CA ARG A 111 -4.06 -8.05 25.14
C ARG A 111 -5.06 -7.69 24.06
N PRO A 112 -6.31 -8.22 24.13
CA PRO A 112 -7.36 -7.85 23.18
C PRO A 112 -7.60 -6.35 23.15
N LEU A 113 -7.87 -5.81 21.96
CA LEU A 113 -8.12 -4.37 21.75
C LEU A 113 -9.23 -3.82 22.64
N MET A 114 -10.26 -4.65 22.90
CA MET A 114 -11.42 -4.27 23.71
C MET A 114 -11.11 -4.03 25.20
N GLN A 115 -9.99 -4.56 25.69
CA GLN A 115 -9.54 -4.39 27.08
C GLN A 115 -8.60 -3.18 27.27
N ARG A 116 -8.20 -2.52 26.19
CA ARG A 116 -7.34 -1.32 26.27
C ARG A 116 -8.13 -0.11 26.76
N PRO A 117 -7.48 0.81 27.49
CA PRO A 117 -8.11 2.07 27.95
C PRO A 117 -8.68 2.89 26.79
N ILE A 118 -7.95 2.94 25.68
CA ILE A 118 -8.39 3.57 24.43
C ILE A 118 -8.33 2.50 23.33
N LYS A 119 -9.46 2.26 22.67
CA LYS A 119 -9.59 1.27 21.57
C LYS A 119 -8.95 1.81 20.29
N HIS A 120 -7.65 1.81 20.25
CA HIS A 120 -6.85 2.37 19.17
C HIS A 120 -5.72 1.43 18.78
N GLU A 121 -5.26 1.47 17.50
CA GLU A 121 -4.13 0.69 17.03
C GLU A 121 -2.81 1.11 17.70
N SER A 122 -2.65 2.40 18.03
CA SER A 122 -1.50 2.89 18.80
C SER A 122 -1.72 2.67 20.30
N GLN A 123 -0.63 2.45 21.02
CA GLN A 123 -0.65 2.31 22.48
C GLN A 123 -0.80 3.69 23.11
N LEU A 124 -2.03 4.04 23.51
CA LEU A 124 -2.38 5.36 24.05
C LEU A 124 -2.71 5.27 25.53
N ILE A 125 -2.04 6.09 26.33
CA ILE A 125 -2.24 6.21 27.77
C ILE A 125 -2.88 7.57 28.03
N PRO A 126 -4.15 7.64 28.46
CA PRO A 126 -4.76 8.91 28.84
C PRO A 126 -4.13 9.40 30.16
N LEU A 127 -3.80 10.67 30.19
CA LEU A 127 -3.24 11.37 31.33
C LEU A 127 -4.08 12.63 31.63
N GLU A 128 -4.45 12.81 32.88
CA GLU A 128 -5.06 14.04 33.38
C GLU A 128 -4.06 14.68 34.35
N LEU A 129 -3.48 15.81 33.95
CA LEU A 129 -2.46 16.49 34.75
C LEU A 129 -3.09 17.64 35.53
N PRO A 130 -3.25 17.51 36.85
CA PRO A 130 -3.78 18.58 37.68
C PRO A 130 -2.92 19.84 37.60
N GLY A 131 -3.58 21.00 37.70
CA GLY A 131 -2.88 22.31 37.65
C GLY A 131 -1.86 22.49 38.78
N LYS A 132 -0.70 23.07 38.48
CA LYS A 132 0.41 23.36 39.41
C LYS A 132 0.95 22.11 40.13
N ARG A 133 0.75 20.93 39.60
CA ARG A 133 1.20 19.64 40.20
C ARG A 133 2.13 18.87 39.30
N GLN A 134 2.87 17.96 39.92
CA GLN A 134 3.75 17.04 39.25
C GLN A 134 3.10 15.66 39.23
N THR A 135 3.11 15.01 38.08
CA THR A 135 2.66 13.61 37.87
C THR A 135 3.84 12.79 37.39
N THR A 136 4.06 11.64 37.99
CA THR A 136 5.11 10.71 37.55
C THR A 136 4.46 9.50 36.93
N VAL A 137 4.88 9.18 35.72
CA VAL A 137 4.41 8.01 34.97
C VAL A 137 5.55 7.00 34.90
N TYR A 138 5.28 5.79 35.35
CA TYR A 138 6.19 4.66 35.15
C TYR A 138 5.59 3.71 34.11
N LEU A 139 6.39 3.34 33.12
CA LEU A 139 6.01 2.32 32.14
C LEU A 139 6.87 1.10 32.34
N LYS A 140 6.26 -0.02 32.61
CA LYS A 140 6.89 -1.33 32.57
C LYS A 140 6.66 -1.90 31.18
N VAL A 141 7.75 -2.11 30.44
CA VAL A 141 7.67 -2.61 29.05
C VAL A 141 8.37 -3.95 28.97
N LYS A 142 7.69 -4.91 28.36
CA LYS A 142 8.24 -6.22 28.02
C LYS A 142 7.96 -6.49 26.55
N HIS A 143 8.97 -6.94 25.84
CA HIS A 143 8.89 -7.28 24.43
C HIS A 143 9.84 -8.44 24.12
N HIS A 144 9.40 -9.36 23.26
CA HIS A 144 10.22 -10.49 22.84
C HIS A 144 11.14 -10.19 21.66
N GLY A 145 10.99 -9.07 20.97
CA GLY A 145 11.86 -8.61 19.89
C GLY A 145 12.80 -7.49 20.31
N ALA A 146 13.34 -6.76 19.34
CA ALA A 146 14.11 -5.55 19.61
C ALA A 146 13.22 -4.47 20.24
N LEU A 147 13.60 -4.07 21.45
CA LEU A 147 12.83 -3.12 22.24
C LEU A 147 13.07 -1.69 21.76
N ASN A 148 12.17 -1.22 20.93
CA ASN A 148 12.14 0.16 20.44
C ASN A 148 10.94 0.90 21.02
N ILE A 149 11.18 1.97 21.77
CA ILE A 149 10.16 2.70 22.52
C ILE A 149 10.17 4.18 22.12
N PRO A 150 9.47 4.54 21.04
CA PRO A 150 9.27 5.93 20.67
C PRO A 150 8.12 6.53 21.50
N LEU A 151 8.45 7.47 22.38
CA LEU A 151 7.48 8.14 23.26
C LEU A 151 7.16 9.53 22.72
N SER A 152 5.88 9.83 22.62
CA SER A 152 5.39 11.16 22.26
C SER A 152 4.22 11.57 23.16
N LEU A 153 4.15 12.86 23.45
CA LEU A 153 3.09 13.45 24.28
C LEU A 153 2.25 14.39 23.44
N TRP A 154 0.94 14.25 23.54
CA TRP A 154 -0.01 14.94 22.70
C TRP A 154 -1.16 15.54 23.49
N HIS A 155 -1.62 16.73 23.07
CA HIS A 155 -2.97 17.15 23.39
C HIS A 155 -3.97 16.33 22.55
N PRO A 156 -5.11 15.85 23.11
CA PRO A 156 -6.03 14.95 22.40
C PRO A 156 -6.48 15.47 21.03
N VAL A 157 -6.80 16.76 20.92
CA VAL A 157 -7.22 17.38 19.66
C VAL A 157 -6.11 17.37 18.61
N GLU A 158 -4.87 17.65 19.00
CA GLU A 158 -3.74 17.64 18.07
C GLU A 158 -3.35 16.22 17.66
N TYR A 159 -3.47 15.25 18.58
CA TYR A 159 -3.32 13.85 18.23
C TYR A 159 -4.35 13.38 17.18
N LEU A 160 -5.61 13.77 17.34
CA LEU A 160 -6.65 13.44 16.36
C LEU A 160 -6.36 14.07 15.00
N LYS A 161 -5.88 15.31 14.94
CA LYS A 161 -5.48 15.96 13.69
C LYS A 161 -4.28 15.25 13.04
N TYR A 162 -3.27 14.96 13.84
CA TYR A 162 -2.09 14.20 13.38
C TYR A 162 -2.49 12.83 12.84
N LYS A 163 -3.28 12.09 13.60
CA LYS A 163 -3.72 10.74 13.23
C LYS A 163 -4.66 10.73 12.03
N SER A 164 -5.50 11.74 11.90
CA SER A 164 -6.35 11.91 10.72
C SER A 164 -5.52 12.05 9.44
N LYS A 165 -4.44 12.85 9.47
CA LYS A 165 -3.49 12.96 8.34
C LYS A 165 -2.83 11.61 8.03
N PHE A 166 -2.37 10.90 9.06
CA PHE A 166 -1.77 9.59 8.90
C PHE A 166 -2.74 8.57 8.33
N ASN A 167 -3.94 8.49 8.88
CA ASN A 167 -4.98 7.59 8.38
C ASN A 167 -5.37 7.91 6.93
N LEU A 168 -5.35 9.20 6.58
CA LEU A 168 -5.55 9.68 5.23
C LEU A 168 -4.43 9.21 4.28
N ILE A 169 -3.16 9.29 4.67
CA ILE A 169 -2.00 8.82 3.88
C ILE A 169 -2.02 7.30 3.74
N TYR A 170 -2.19 6.60 4.86
CA TYR A 170 -2.19 5.13 4.86
C TYR A 170 -3.43 4.56 4.20
N GLY A 171 -4.55 5.23 4.35
CA GLY A 171 -5.74 4.89 3.62
C GLY A 171 -5.59 5.04 2.11
N ILE A 172 -4.89 6.08 1.65
CA ILE A 172 -4.52 6.25 0.24
C ILE A 172 -3.58 5.15 -0.24
N LEU A 173 -2.56 4.84 0.55
CA LEU A 173 -1.59 3.81 0.21
C LEU A 173 -2.23 2.42 0.16
N ALA A 174 -3.03 2.07 1.18
CA ALA A 174 -3.71 0.80 1.21
C ALA A 174 -4.79 0.70 0.13
N GLY A 175 -5.49 1.80 -0.20
CA GLY A 175 -6.39 1.88 -1.32
C GLY A 175 -5.73 1.76 -2.68
N PHE A 176 -4.49 2.18 -2.81
CA PHE A 176 -3.69 1.98 -4.02
C PHE A 176 -3.33 0.52 -4.23
N VAL A 177 -2.84 -0.18 -3.22
CA VAL A 177 -2.52 -1.61 -3.35
C VAL A 177 -3.79 -2.42 -3.60
N LEU A 178 -4.92 -2.09 -2.98
CA LEU A 178 -6.19 -2.76 -3.23
C LEU A 178 -6.78 -2.50 -4.62
N ALA A 179 -6.52 -1.34 -5.19
CA ALA A 179 -6.80 -1.04 -6.57
C ALA A 179 -6.04 -1.93 -7.54
N MET A 180 -4.80 -2.22 -7.24
CA MET A 180 -3.93 -3.07 -8.03
C MET A 180 -4.29 -4.55 -7.91
N ILE A 181 -4.63 -5.01 -6.71
CA ILE A 181 -5.16 -6.35 -6.48
C ILE A 181 -6.40 -6.55 -7.35
N ALA A 182 -7.36 -5.61 -7.31
CA ALA A 182 -8.57 -5.69 -8.10
C ALA A 182 -8.32 -5.65 -9.61
N THR A 183 -7.31 -4.92 -10.12
CA THR A 183 -6.97 -4.93 -11.56
C THR A 183 -6.38 -6.25 -12.01
N ASN A 184 -5.42 -6.79 -11.25
CA ASN A 184 -4.80 -8.05 -11.63
C ASN A 184 -5.83 -9.18 -11.61
N PHE A 185 -6.70 -9.21 -10.61
CA PHE A 185 -7.72 -10.23 -10.53
C PHE A 185 -8.79 -10.07 -11.61
N THR A 186 -9.18 -8.86 -11.98
CA THR A 186 -10.00 -8.53 -13.13
C THR A 186 -9.36 -9.01 -14.43
N MET A 187 -8.06 -8.78 -14.61
CA MET A 187 -7.35 -9.30 -15.77
C MET A 187 -7.27 -10.81 -15.78
N TYR A 188 -7.12 -11.47 -14.63
CA TYR A 188 -7.19 -12.91 -14.53
C TYR A 188 -8.52 -13.44 -15.07
N THR A 189 -9.65 -12.87 -14.68
CA THR A 189 -10.94 -13.39 -15.07
C THR A 189 -11.30 -13.10 -16.50
N PHE A 190 -10.85 -11.96 -16.99
CA PHE A 190 -11.01 -11.61 -18.40
C PHE A 190 -10.09 -12.45 -19.29
N THR A 191 -8.82 -12.59 -18.90
CA THR A 191 -7.82 -13.28 -19.75
C THR A 191 -7.63 -14.75 -19.41
N ARG A 192 -8.06 -15.22 -18.22
CA ARG A 192 -7.80 -16.55 -17.65
C ARG A 192 -6.31 -16.91 -17.54
N ARG A 193 -5.41 -15.92 -17.64
CA ARG A 193 -3.98 -16.13 -17.52
C ARG A 193 -3.58 -16.23 -16.04
N LYS A 194 -3.06 -17.39 -15.63
CA LYS A 194 -2.72 -17.72 -14.23
C LYS A 194 -1.72 -16.74 -13.60
N TYR A 195 -0.84 -16.11 -14.38
CA TYR A 195 0.12 -15.16 -13.85
C TYR A 195 -0.54 -13.90 -13.24
N PHE A 196 -1.72 -13.50 -13.72
CA PHE A 196 -2.48 -12.42 -13.07
C PHE A 196 -3.04 -12.87 -11.71
N LEU A 197 -3.49 -14.11 -11.57
CA LEU A 197 -3.92 -14.66 -10.29
C LEU A 197 -2.74 -14.71 -9.29
N HIS A 198 -1.57 -15.15 -9.76
CA HIS A 198 -0.36 -15.15 -8.93
C HIS A 198 0.05 -13.73 -8.53
N GLY A 199 -0.05 -12.76 -9.45
CA GLY A 199 0.14 -11.34 -9.14
C GLY A 199 -0.85 -10.83 -8.09
N THR A 200 -2.11 -11.21 -8.20
CA THR A 200 -3.16 -10.91 -7.21
C THR A 200 -2.80 -11.43 -5.82
N LEU A 201 -2.38 -12.70 -5.72
CA LEU A 201 -2.01 -13.33 -4.45
C LEU A 201 -0.77 -12.68 -3.82
N LEU A 202 0.23 -12.34 -4.64
CA LEU A 202 1.39 -11.59 -4.16
C LEU A 202 1.00 -10.23 -3.61
N LEU A 203 0.21 -9.48 -4.37
CA LEU A 203 -0.22 -8.16 -3.97
C LEU A 203 -1.09 -8.21 -2.71
N LEU A 204 -1.94 -9.22 -2.58
CA LEU A 204 -2.75 -9.45 -1.39
C LEU A 204 -1.87 -9.75 -0.17
N SER A 205 -0.85 -10.60 -0.31
CA SER A 205 0.07 -10.90 0.79
C SER A 205 0.89 -9.67 1.22
N VAL A 206 1.37 -8.88 0.25
CA VAL A 206 2.05 -7.60 0.53
C VAL A 206 1.10 -6.62 1.20
N TRP A 207 -0.15 -6.54 0.74
CA TRP A 207 -1.13 -5.69 1.35
C TRP A 207 -1.45 -6.09 2.81
N LEU A 208 -1.65 -7.39 3.06
CA LEU A 208 -1.85 -7.92 4.41
C LEU A 208 -0.65 -7.62 5.31
N LEU A 209 0.57 -7.74 4.79
CA LEU A 209 1.79 -7.38 5.51
C LEU A 209 1.80 -5.89 5.89
N LEU A 210 1.48 -5.00 4.94
CA LEU A 210 1.42 -3.57 5.21
C LEU A 210 0.34 -3.23 6.25
N VAL A 211 -0.84 -3.83 6.13
CA VAL A 211 -1.96 -3.68 7.07
C VAL A 211 -1.58 -4.19 8.47
N HIS A 212 -0.84 -5.29 8.54
CA HIS A 212 -0.34 -5.85 9.80
C HIS A 212 0.67 -4.91 10.47
N LEU A 213 1.70 -4.48 9.74
CA LEU A 213 2.77 -3.60 10.26
C LEU A 213 2.23 -2.28 10.84
N TYR A 214 1.11 -1.77 10.32
CA TYR A 214 0.53 -0.50 10.79
C TYR A 214 -0.60 -0.66 11.82
N GLY A 215 -0.87 -1.89 12.25
CA GLY A 215 -1.87 -2.17 13.26
C GLY A 215 -3.33 -2.11 12.78
N PHE A 216 -3.57 -1.80 11.49
CA PHE A 216 -4.92 -1.83 10.93
C PHE A 216 -5.50 -3.24 10.89
N GLY A 217 -4.64 -4.25 10.70
CA GLY A 217 -5.03 -5.65 10.79
C GLY A 217 -5.61 -5.97 12.16
N TYR A 218 -4.94 -5.54 13.20
CA TYR A 218 -5.36 -5.69 14.59
C TYR A 218 -6.68 -4.97 14.89
N ARG A 219 -6.85 -3.80 14.35
CA ARG A 219 -8.05 -3.00 14.59
C ARG A 219 -9.27 -3.49 13.84
N TYR A 220 -9.12 -3.96 12.59
CA TYR A 220 -10.24 -4.15 11.67
C TYR A 220 -10.41 -5.57 11.16
N LEU A 221 -9.36 -6.42 11.16
CA LEU A 221 -9.42 -7.75 10.55
C LEU A 221 -9.38 -8.88 11.57
N TYR A 222 -8.54 -8.78 12.60
CA TYR A 222 -8.27 -9.87 13.55
C TYR A 222 -8.03 -9.35 14.98
N ALA A 223 -8.93 -8.48 15.46
CA ALA A 223 -8.81 -7.83 16.78
C ALA A 223 -8.63 -8.81 17.95
N ASP A 224 -9.25 -9.99 17.89
CA ASP A 224 -9.24 -10.98 18.95
C ASP A 224 -8.30 -12.17 18.65
N TRP A 225 -7.63 -12.18 17.52
CA TRP A 225 -6.76 -13.29 17.13
C TRP A 225 -5.29 -12.99 17.46
N GLN A 226 -4.94 -13.16 18.75
CA GLN A 226 -3.62 -12.87 19.30
C GLN A 226 -2.46 -13.59 18.57
N TRP A 227 -2.68 -14.86 18.18
CA TRP A 227 -1.67 -15.61 17.45
C TRP A 227 -1.29 -14.95 16.12
N MET A 228 -2.29 -14.45 15.36
CA MET A 228 -2.02 -13.73 14.12
C MET A 228 -1.27 -12.42 14.37
N GLN A 229 -1.46 -11.80 15.53
CA GLN A 229 -0.71 -10.61 15.90
C GLN A 229 0.76 -10.90 16.14
N GLN A 230 1.03 -11.96 16.86
CA GLN A 230 2.38 -12.34 17.22
C GLN A 230 3.18 -12.89 16.02
N TYR A 231 2.61 -13.84 15.27
CA TYR A 231 3.30 -14.53 14.17
C TYR A 231 3.00 -13.97 12.80
N GLY A 232 2.01 -13.07 12.67
CA GLY A 232 1.57 -12.54 11.38
C GLY A 232 2.66 -11.87 10.57
N GLN A 233 3.56 -11.13 11.21
CA GLN A 233 4.68 -10.48 10.52
C GLN A 233 5.61 -11.49 9.86
N SER A 234 6.07 -12.51 10.58
CA SER A 234 6.96 -13.56 10.05
C SER A 234 6.28 -14.36 8.94
N LEU A 235 5.01 -14.72 9.13
CA LEU A 235 4.21 -15.44 8.14
C LEU A 235 4.02 -14.64 6.86
N LEU A 236 3.62 -13.37 6.96
CA LEU A 236 3.30 -12.53 5.82
C LEU A 236 4.54 -12.13 5.02
N VAL A 237 5.69 -11.95 5.69
CA VAL A 237 6.99 -11.76 5.02
C VAL A 237 7.35 -12.98 4.18
N LEU A 238 7.25 -14.19 4.75
CA LEU A 238 7.53 -15.42 4.04
C LEU A 238 6.53 -15.68 2.91
N LEU A 239 5.24 -15.55 3.17
CA LEU A 239 4.19 -15.74 2.16
C LEU A 239 4.34 -14.76 0.99
N SER A 240 4.63 -13.48 1.27
CA SER A 240 4.85 -12.49 0.20
C SER A 240 6.10 -12.80 -0.62
N THR A 241 7.16 -13.30 0.01
CA THR A 241 8.38 -13.70 -0.69
C THR A 241 8.14 -14.95 -1.55
N LEU A 242 7.45 -15.96 -1.01
CA LEU A 242 7.13 -17.20 -1.73
C LEU A 242 6.14 -16.99 -2.87
N ALA A 243 5.24 -16.02 -2.74
CA ALA A 243 4.29 -15.68 -3.80
C ALA A 243 4.96 -15.11 -5.08
N ILE A 244 6.24 -14.73 -5.01
CA ILE A 244 7.03 -14.37 -6.19
C ILE A 244 7.33 -15.59 -7.07
N VAL A 245 7.52 -16.79 -6.47
CA VAL A 245 7.91 -18.01 -7.18
C VAL A 245 6.95 -18.39 -8.31
N PRO A 246 5.62 -18.48 -8.08
CA PRO A 246 4.70 -18.82 -9.16
C PRO A 246 4.65 -17.76 -10.27
N ILE A 247 4.93 -16.49 -9.97
CA ILE A 247 5.02 -15.44 -10.98
C ILE A 247 6.24 -15.66 -11.87
N LEU A 248 7.40 -15.92 -11.28
CA LEU A 248 8.63 -16.21 -12.01
C LEU A 248 8.46 -17.45 -12.90
N ARG A 249 7.76 -18.48 -12.42
CA ARG A 249 7.49 -19.72 -13.16
C ARG A 249 6.45 -19.56 -14.26
N SER A 250 5.52 -18.66 -14.15
CA SER A 250 4.36 -18.56 -15.05
C SER A 250 4.56 -17.74 -16.30
N GLY A 251 5.78 -17.22 -16.57
CA GLY A 251 6.03 -16.58 -17.85
C GLY A 251 6.96 -15.36 -17.87
N ILE A 252 7.43 -14.87 -16.71
CA ILE A 252 8.40 -13.75 -16.71
C ILE A 252 9.80 -14.26 -17.10
N LEU A 253 10.12 -15.50 -16.76
CA LEU A 253 11.36 -16.15 -17.15
C LEU A 253 11.09 -17.21 -18.22
N PRO A 254 11.92 -17.34 -19.25
CA PRO A 254 11.86 -18.43 -20.22
C PRO A 254 12.35 -19.74 -19.60
N ILE A 255 11.57 -20.30 -18.68
CA ILE A 255 11.91 -21.52 -17.89
C ILE A 255 12.04 -22.75 -18.79
N SER A 256 11.40 -22.74 -19.94
CA SER A 256 11.51 -23.83 -20.95
C SER A 256 12.96 -24.09 -21.40
N THR A 257 13.84 -23.12 -21.25
CA THR A 257 15.26 -23.24 -21.65
C THR A 257 16.22 -23.61 -20.51
N ALA A 258 15.72 -23.66 -19.25
CA ALA A 258 16.55 -23.92 -18.07
C ALA A 258 15.84 -24.78 -17.01
N PRO A 259 15.71 -26.11 -17.18
CA PRO A 259 14.95 -26.99 -16.29
C PRO A 259 15.49 -27.03 -14.85
N HIS A 260 16.80 -26.81 -14.65
CA HIS A 260 17.40 -26.71 -13.33
C HIS A 260 16.93 -25.48 -12.54
N VAL A 261 16.57 -24.38 -13.22
CA VAL A 261 16.00 -23.18 -12.57
C VAL A 261 14.59 -23.48 -12.06
N ASP A 262 13.75 -24.15 -12.85
CA ASP A 262 12.41 -24.57 -12.40
C ASP A 262 12.47 -25.51 -11.20
N THR A 263 13.41 -26.45 -11.24
CA THR A 263 13.64 -27.38 -10.12
C THR A 263 14.09 -26.64 -8.87
N GLY A 264 15.02 -25.68 -8.99
CA GLY A 264 15.46 -24.83 -7.88
C GLY A 264 14.34 -24.00 -7.29
N LEU A 265 13.48 -23.41 -8.13
CA LEU A 265 12.30 -22.66 -7.68
C LEU A 265 11.27 -23.52 -6.94
N LYS A 266 11.08 -24.79 -7.37
CA LYS A 266 10.24 -25.76 -6.66
C LYS A 266 10.80 -26.09 -5.28
N TYR A 267 12.10 -26.38 -5.19
CA TYR A 267 12.75 -26.64 -3.90
C TYR A 267 12.65 -25.42 -2.96
N LEU A 268 12.85 -24.21 -3.48
CA LEU A 268 12.69 -22.99 -2.69
C LEU A 268 11.25 -22.81 -2.19
N LEU A 269 10.25 -23.15 -3.02
CA LEU A 269 8.85 -23.08 -2.59
C LEU A 269 8.57 -24.10 -1.48
N VAL A 270 8.98 -25.34 -1.64
CA VAL A 270 8.74 -26.42 -0.66
C VAL A 270 9.50 -26.13 0.65
N SER A 271 10.79 -25.79 0.57
CA SER A 271 11.59 -25.44 1.74
C SER A 271 11.07 -24.18 2.44
N GLY A 272 10.67 -23.18 1.66
CA GLY A 272 10.09 -21.96 2.19
C GLY A 272 8.76 -22.18 2.91
N LEU A 273 7.88 -23.04 2.39
CA LEU A 273 6.67 -23.47 3.10
C LEU A 273 7.01 -24.24 4.38
N GLY A 274 8.04 -25.10 4.35
CA GLY A 274 8.55 -25.76 5.55
C GLY A 274 9.07 -24.78 6.60
N ILE A 275 9.82 -23.76 6.18
CA ILE A 275 10.31 -22.68 7.06
C ILE A 275 9.12 -21.89 7.61
N THR A 276 8.11 -21.60 6.79
CA THR A 276 6.90 -20.89 7.24
C THR A 276 6.18 -21.67 8.35
N LEU A 277 6.04 -22.98 8.19
CA LEU A 277 5.49 -23.84 9.22
C LEU A 277 6.39 -23.89 10.46
N LEU A 278 7.70 -24.01 10.28
CA LEU A 278 8.67 -24.00 11.38
C LEU A 278 8.59 -22.71 12.20
N CYS A 279 8.45 -21.56 11.55
CA CYS A 279 8.33 -20.26 12.23
C CYS A 279 7.12 -20.19 13.17
N THR A 280 6.08 -20.99 12.97
CA THR A 280 4.93 -21.05 13.89
C THR A 280 5.22 -21.82 15.20
N LEU A 281 6.29 -22.60 15.21
CA LEU A 281 6.72 -23.42 16.36
C LEU A 281 7.92 -22.80 17.12
N LEU A 282 8.62 -21.86 16.50
CA LEU A 282 9.77 -21.20 17.10
C LEU A 282 9.33 -20.06 18.03
N PRO A 283 10.19 -19.70 19.02
CA PRO A 283 10.01 -18.44 19.75
C PRO A 283 9.93 -17.25 18.78
N ILE A 284 9.09 -16.29 19.09
CA ILE A 284 8.74 -15.17 18.21
C ILE A 284 9.96 -14.41 17.68
N THR A 285 10.94 -14.14 18.54
CA THR A 285 12.19 -13.44 18.18
C THR A 285 12.98 -14.20 17.12
N LEU A 286 13.10 -15.51 17.32
CA LEU A 286 13.80 -16.37 16.36
C LEU A 286 13.01 -16.54 15.07
N ALA A 287 11.69 -16.66 15.16
CA ALA A 287 10.80 -16.74 14.00
C ALA A 287 10.94 -15.53 13.08
N LEU A 288 10.96 -14.30 13.64
CA LEU A 288 11.14 -13.07 12.88
C LEU A 288 12.52 -13.01 12.19
N LYS A 289 13.59 -13.31 12.90
CA LYS A 289 14.95 -13.33 12.32
C LYS A 289 15.07 -14.35 11.20
N VAL A 290 14.58 -15.57 11.43
CA VAL A 290 14.56 -16.66 10.43
C VAL A 290 13.74 -16.25 9.20
N ALA A 291 12.59 -15.60 9.39
CA ALA A 291 11.75 -15.13 8.31
C ALA A 291 12.46 -14.09 7.44
N TYR A 292 13.07 -13.06 8.04
CA TYR A 292 13.78 -12.02 7.29
C TYR A 292 15.04 -12.55 6.59
N VAL A 293 15.84 -13.34 7.26
CA VAL A 293 17.06 -13.92 6.68
C VAL A 293 16.72 -14.84 5.52
N SER A 294 15.72 -15.72 5.67
CA SER A 294 15.29 -16.61 4.59
C SER A 294 14.66 -15.85 3.41
N ALA A 295 13.91 -14.77 3.69
CA ALA A 295 13.38 -13.89 2.65
C ALA A 295 14.51 -13.17 1.88
N ILE A 296 15.53 -12.67 2.55
CA ILE A 296 16.71 -12.05 1.93
C ILE A 296 17.43 -13.06 1.03
N ILE A 297 17.67 -14.27 1.51
CA ILE A 297 18.31 -15.34 0.71
C ILE A 297 17.48 -15.66 -0.54
N ALA A 298 16.16 -15.76 -0.40
CA ALA A 298 15.26 -16.00 -1.53
C ALA A 298 15.30 -14.86 -2.54
N VAL A 299 15.28 -13.61 -2.11
CA VAL A 299 15.36 -12.43 -2.99
C VAL A 299 16.69 -12.37 -3.74
N VAL A 300 17.82 -12.68 -3.06
CA VAL A 300 19.13 -12.80 -3.71
C VAL A 300 19.10 -13.89 -4.78
N TYR A 301 18.51 -15.04 -4.50
CA TYR A 301 18.36 -16.11 -5.47
C TYR A 301 17.52 -15.69 -6.68
N PHE A 302 16.38 -15.01 -6.46
CA PHE A 302 15.55 -14.45 -7.54
C PHE A 302 16.31 -13.43 -8.39
N PHE A 303 17.10 -12.58 -7.75
CA PHE A 303 17.95 -11.59 -8.42
C PHE A 303 18.95 -12.27 -9.36
N VAL A 304 19.68 -13.28 -8.85
CA VAL A 304 20.69 -14.03 -9.64
C VAL A 304 20.04 -14.72 -10.84
N ILE A 305 18.89 -15.35 -10.65
CA ILE A 305 18.16 -16.03 -11.74
C ILE A 305 17.71 -15.01 -12.79
N THR A 306 17.15 -13.88 -12.36
CA THR A 306 16.64 -12.86 -13.27
C THR A 306 17.76 -12.21 -14.10
N ILE A 307 18.94 -12.01 -13.52
CA ILE A 307 20.10 -11.50 -14.27
C ILE A 307 20.64 -12.54 -15.28
N LYS A 308 20.67 -13.81 -14.88
CA LYS A 308 21.11 -14.90 -15.77
C LYS A 308 20.10 -15.19 -16.89
N ALA A 309 18.81 -14.96 -16.64
CA ALA A 309 17.80 -15.05 -17.67
C ALA A 309 18.09 -14.02 -18.76
N SER A 310 18.13 -14.46 -20.03
CA SER A 310 18.40 -13.59 -21.19
C SER A 310 17.21 -12.63 -21.40
N LEU A 311 17.20 -11.51 -20.69
CA LEU A 311 16.26 -10.43 -20.97
C LEU A 311 16.78 -9.66 -22.19
N GLU A 312 16.00 -9.62 -23.24
CA GLU A 312 16.43 -9.06 -24.55
C GLU A 312 16.73 -7.56 -24.52
N LYS A 313 16.20 -6.81 -23.55
CA LYS A 313 16.37 -5.36 -23.47
C LYS A 313 17.03 -4.93 -22.17
N LEU A 314 18.09 -4.09 -22.28
CA LEU A 314 18.82 -3.52 -21.15
C LEU A 314 17.90 -2.78 -20.17
N SER A 315 16.88 -2.06 -20.67
CA SER A 315 15.91 -1.34 -19.84
C SER A 315 15.08 -2.26 -18.94
N GLN A 316 14.79 -3.49 -19.40
CA GLN A 316 14.04 -4.48 -18.60
C GLN A 316 14.90 -5.07 -17.50
N LYS A 317 16.18 -5.33 -17.79
CA LYS A 317 17.17 -5.76 -16.78
C LYS A 317 17.33 -4.70 -15.69
N LEU A 318 17.52 -3.46 -16.08
CA LEU A 318 17.72 -2.36 -15.14
C LEU A 318 16.49 -2.19 -14.22
N LEU A 319 15.29 -2.24 -14.77
CA LEU A 319 14.05 -2.13 -14.00
C LEU A 319 13.86 -3.32 -13.04
N ALA A 320 14.19 -4.54 -13.45
CA ALA A 320 14.15 -5.71 -12.58
C ALA A 320 15.19 -5.59 -11.45
N VAL A 321 16.40 -5.13 -11.74
CA VAL A 321 17.45 -4.88 -10.75
C VAL A 321 16.98 -3.88 -9.69
N THR A 322 16.36 -2.77 -10.11
CA THR A 322 15.85 -1.76 -9.16
C THR A 322 14.78 -2.33 -8.23
N VAL A 323 13.92 -3.22 -8.71
CA VAL A 323 12.88 -3.85 -7.87
C VAL A 323 13.49 -4.77 -6.82
N TYR A 324 14.42 -5.64 -7.21
CA TYR A 324 15.09 -6.50 -6.25
C TYR A 324 15.93 -5.71 -5.24
N LEU A 325 16.53 -4.61 -5.69
CA LEU A 325 17.24 -3.68 -4.80
C LEU A 325 16.26 -3.05 -3.79
N CYS A 326 15.09 -2.61 -4.22
CA CYS A 326 14.05 -2.08 -3.33
C CYS A 326 13.57 -3.13 -2.32
N LEU A 327 13.36 -4.38 -2.76
CA LEU A 327 13.01 -5.48 -1.86
C LEU A 327 14.12 -5.74 -0.84
N MET A 328 15.37 -5.79 -1.27
CA MET A 328 16.52 -5.98 -0.38
C MET A 328 16.63 -4.84 0.63
N ILE A 329 16.53 -3.59 0.18
CA ILE A 329 16.54 -2.42 1.05
C ILE A 329 15.43 -2.52 2.10
N SER A 330 14.20 -2.86 1.69
CA SER A 330 13.07 -2.99 2.59
C SER A 330 13.27 -4.09 3.63
N LEU A 331 13.73 -5.28 3.21
CA LEU A 331 13.96 -6.41 4.12
C LEU A 331 15.13 -6.15 5.07
N CYS A 332 16.25 -5.63 4.57
CA CYS A 332 17.40 -5.27 5.39
C CYS A 332 17.07 -4.14 6.39
N TYR A 333 16.26 -3.18 5.96
CA TYR A 333 15.80 -2.09 6.81
C TYR A 333 14.94 -2.63 7.97
N GLN A 334 13.99 -3.52 7.71
CA GLN A 334 13.18 -4.14 8.76
C GLN A 334 14.03 -5.06 9.68
N LEU A 335 14.91 -5.86 9.09
CA LEU A 335 15.83 -6.67 9.88
C LEU A 335 16.73 -5.82 10.79
N GLY A 336 17.18 -4.66 10.31
CA GLY A 336 17.94 -3.70 11.10
C GLY A 336 17.19 -3.20 12.34
N PHE A 337 15.87 -3.01 12.25
CA PHE A 337 15.04 -2.74 13.42
C PHE A 337 14.93 -3.92 14.37
N GLU A 338 14.74 -5.15 13.85
CA GLU A 338 14.64 -6.36 14.66
C GLU A 338 15.98 -6.73 15.36
N LEU A 339 17.10 -6.26 14.81
CA LEU A 339 18.42 -6.41 15.42
C LEU A 339 18.79 -5.25 16.37
N GLY A 340 17.93 -4.24 16.48
CA GLY A 340 18.22 -3.06 17.31
C GLY A 340 19.24 -2.09 16.72
N LEU A 341 19.62 -2.25 15.46
CA LEU A 341 20.59 -1.39 14.76
C LEU A 341 19.99 -0.06 14.33
N LEU A 342 18.68 -0.01 14.14
CA LEU A 342 17.93 1.17 13.72
C LEU A 342 16.91 1.54 14.81
N SER A 343 16.69 2.85 14.99
CA SER A 343 15.67 3.40 15.89
C SER A 343 14.65 4.21 15.11
N GLY A 344 13.46 4.41 15.66
CA GLY A 344 12.42 5.23 15.08
C GLY A 344 11.00 4.68 15.27
N ALA A 345 10.02 5.55 15.18
CA ALA A 345 8.62 5.16 15.28
C ALA A 345 8.20 4.28 14.10
N LEU A 346 7.49 3.18 14.38
CA LEU A 346 7.02 2.24 13.35
C LEU A 346 6.17 2.95 12.29
N LEU A 347 5.34 3.89 12.70
CA LEU A 347 4.46 4.69 11.85
C LEU A 347 5.22 5.66 10.92
N GLU A 348 6.46 5.99 11.25
CA GLU A 348 7.29 6.94 10.49
C GLU A 348 8.29 6.23 9.55
N ARG A 349 8.09 4.94 9.26
CA ARG A 349 8.97 4.15 8.40
C ARG A 349 8.50 4.16 6.92
N PRO A 350 8.69 5.25 6.18
CA PRO A 350 8.18 5.35 4.80
C PRO A 350 8.90 4.43 3.81
N VAL A 351 10.13 4.01 4.13
CA VAL A 351 10.98 3.21 3.23
C VAL A 351 10.30 1.91 2.83
N THR A 352 9.76 1.16 3.79
CA THR A 352 9.07 -0.11 3.53
C THR A 352 7.86 0.07 2.61
N TYR A 353 7.09 1.15 2.80
CA TYR A 353 5.94 1.44 1.94
C TYR A 353 6.33 1.85 0.54
N ILE A 354 7.27 2.78 0.43
CA ILE A 354 7.73 3.27 -0.87
C ILE A 354 8.28 2.10 -1.68
N CYS A 355 9.11 1.25 -1.04
CA CYS A 355 9.63 0.05 -1.68
C CYS A 355 8.51 -0.93 -2.06
N ALA A 356 7.56 -1.20 -1.18
CA ALA A 356 6.44 -2.09 -1.46
C ALA A 356 5.57 -1.58 -2.61
N LEU A 357 5.27 -0.28 -2.63
CA LEU A 357 4.53 0.36 -3.73
C LEU A 357 5.26 0.23 -5.06
N PHE A 358 6.56 0.51 -5.06
CA PHE A 358 7.38 0.40 -6.27
C PHE A 358 7.42 -1.03 -6.79
N VAL A 359 7.58 -2.01 -5.90
CA VAL A 359 7.54 -3.45 -6.23
C VAL A 359 6.18 -3.83 -6.79
N CYS A 360 5.12 -3.46 -6.10
CA CYS A 360 3.75 -3.70 -6.54
C CYS A 360 3.51 -3.13 -7.95
N ALA A 361 3.93 -1.89 -8.19
CA ALA A 361 3.84 -1.20 -9.46
C ALA A 361 4.54 -1.94 -10.60
N TYR A 362 5.76 -2.34 -10.34
CA TYR A 362 6.55 -3.06 -11.33
C TYR A 362 5.93 -4.40 -11.69
N ILE A 363 5.51 -5.18 -10.71
CA ILE A 363 4.92 -6.50 -10.95
C ILE A 363 3.70 -6.36 -11.85
N SER A 364 2.83 -5.43 -11.55
CA SER A 364 1.66 -5.20 -12.37
C SER A 364 2.00 -4.65 -13.76
N TYR A 365 3.01 -3.78 -13.90
CA TYR A 365 3.56 -3.36 -15.20
C TYR A 365 4.12 -4.55 -15.99
N ALA A 366 4.92 -5.40 -15.32
CA ALA A 366 5.52 -6.56 -15.96
C ALA A 366 4.47 -7.55 -16.49
N LEU A 367 3.42 -7.79 -15.68
CA LEU A 367 2.31 -8.67 -16.06
C LEU A 367 1.50 -8.10 -17.23
N ALA A 368 1.26 -6.78 -17.26
CA ALA A 368 0.59 -6.15 -18.39
C ALA A 368 1.42 -6.21 -19.66
N LYS A 369 2.71 -5.95 -19.54
CA LYS A 369 3.62 -6.02 -20.69
C LYS A 369 3.72 -7.41 -21.27
N GLN A 370 3.73 -8.43 -20.39
CA GLN A 370 3.65 -9.82 -20.79
C GLN A 370 2.36 -10.10 -21.59
N TYR A 371 1.23 -9.62 -21.08
CA TYR A 371 -0.04 -9.77 -21.76
C TYR A 371 -0.08 -9.08 -23.14
N ILE A 372 0.44 -7.85 -23.22
CA ILE A 372 0.51 -7.12 -24.49
C ILE A 372 1.37 -7.89 -25.48
N PHE A 373 2.53 -8.38 -25.06
CA PHE A 373 3.44 -9.15 -25.90
C PHE A 373 2.79 -10.47 -26.39
N GLU A 374 2.12 -11.21 -25.49
CA GLU A 374 1.37 -12.42 -25.87
C GLU A 374 0.25 -12.09 -26.86
N ARG A 375 -0.47 -11.02 -26.62
CA ARG A 375 -1.55 -10.58 -27.50
C ARG A 375 -1.04 -10.20 -28.90
N GLU A 376 0.04 -9.44 -28.95
CA GLU A 376 0.68 -9.08 -30.23
C GLU A 376 1.18 -10.33 -30.99
N SER A 377 1.78 -11.28 -30.28
CA SER A 377 2.24 -12.53 -30.88
C SER A 377 1.07 -13.35 -31.43
N HIS A 378 -0.03 -13.43 -30.67
CA HIS A 378 -1.25 -14.10 -31.14
C HIS A 378 -1.89 -13.42 -32.35
N ILE A 379 -1.94 -12.10 -32.35
CA ILE A 379 -2.43 -11.32 -33.50
C ILE A 379 -1.56 -11.60 -34.74
N LYS A 380 -0.23 -11.55 -34.59
CA LYS A 380 0.71 -11.88 -35.68
C LYS A 380 0.52 -13.31 -36.19
N GLN A 381 0.35 -14.27 -35.28
CA GLN A 381 0.09 -15.66 -35.66
C GLN A 381 -1.26 -15.82 -36.38
N GLN A 382 -2.29 -15.11 -35.94
CA GLN A 382 -3.59 -15.11 -36.62
C GLN A 382 -3.50 -14.44 -38.00
N GLU A 383 -2.76 -13.34 -38.11
CA GLU A 383 -2.50 -12.67 -39.39
C GLU A 383 -1.72 -13.59 -40.34
N GLN A 384 -0.68 -14.28 -39.83
CA GLN A 384 0.09 -15.23 -40.62
C GLN A 384 -0.75 -16.45 -41.06
N LYS A 385 -1.58 -17.00 -40.15
CA LYS A 385 -2.53 -18.06 -40.50
C LYS A 385 -3.53 -17.60 -41.53
N LEU A 386 -4.08 -16.40 -41.33
CA LEU A 386 -5.04 -15.79 -42.25
C LEU A 386 -4.40 -15.52 -43.63
N ALA A 387 -3.14 -15.05 -43.64
CA ALA A 387 -2.38 -14.85 -44.87
C ALA A 387 -2.08 -16.19 -45.56
N LYS A 388 -1.73 -17.23 -44.78
CA LYS A 388 -1.49 -18.59 -45.32
C LYS A 388 -2.76 -19.20 -45.88
N THR A 389 -3.88 -19.16 -45.14
CA THR A 389 -5.18 -19.64 -45.61
C THR A 389 -5.61 -18.88 -46.85
N ARG A 390 -5.34 -17.56 -46.93
CA ARG A 390 -5.61 -16.74 -48.11
C ARG A 390 -4.74 -17.13 -49.31
N ALA A 391 -3.45 -17.44 -49.05
CA ALA A 391 -2.57 -17.91 -50.12
C ALA A 391 -3.00 -19.29 -50.63
N GLU A 392 -3.43 -20.18 -49.70
CA GLU A 392 -4.00 -21.48 -50.03
C GLU A 392 -5.33 -21.35 -50.78
N ASP A 393 -6.24 -20.43 -50.34
CA ASP A 393 -7.48 -20.13 -50.99
C ASP A 393 -7.26 -19.45 -52.35
N ALA A 394 -6.25 -18.59 -52.47
CA ALA A 394 -5.87 -17.99 -53.78
C ALA A 394 -5.37 -19.06 -54.76
N LEU A 395 -4.49 -19.97 -54.24
CA LEU A 395 -3.99 -21.08 -55.05
C LEU A 395 -5.11 -22.07 -55.46
N LEU A 396 -6.04 -22.32 -54.53
CA LEU A 396 -7.22 -23.15 -54.81
C LEU A 396 -8.14 -22.49 -55.84
N LYS A 397 -8.35 -21.18 -55.72
CA LYS A 397 -9.11 -20.37 -56.68
C LYS A 397 -8.42 -20.33 -58.05
N GLU A 398 -7.08 -20.18 -58.05
CA GLU A 398 -6.33 -20.23 -59.30
C GLU A 398 -6.45 -21.60 -60.00
N LYS A 399 -6.37 -22.69 -59.20
CA LYS A 399 -6.63 -24.05 -59.73
C LYS A 399 -8.07 -24.23 -60.23
N LEU A 400 -9.05 -23.69 -59.50
CA LEU A 400 -10.44 -23.70 -59.92
C LEU A 400 -10.66 -22.83 -61.18
N ILE A 401 -10.03 -21.67 -61.25
CA ILE A 401 -10.11 -20.80 -62.45
C ILE A 401 -9.44 -21.51 -63.63
N ILE A 402 -8.28 -22.19 -63.43
CA ILE A 402 -7.61 -22.99 -64.47
C ILE A 402 -8.52 -24.19 -64.91
N GLN A 403 -9.26 -24.79 -63.98
CA GLN A 403 -10.26 -25.82 -64.29
C GLN A 403 -11.54 -25.26 -64.93
N GLU A 404 -11.98 -24.08 -64.51
CA GLU A 404 -13.18 -23.41 -65.00
C GLU A 404 -12.96 -22.60 -66.27
N GLN A 405 -11.69 -22.13 -66.55
CA GLN A 405 -11.35 -21.55 -67.87
C GLN A 405 -11.65 -22.46 -69.07
N ALA A 406 -11.86 -23.74 -68.77
CA ALA A 406 -12.43 -24.65 -69.77
C ALA A 406 -13.97 -24.58 -69.86
N HIS A 407 -14.62 -23.80 -68.96
CA HIS A 407 -16.09 -23.83 -68.87
C HIS A 407 -16.81 -22.49 -68.91
N GLN A 408 -16.16 -21.33 -68.74
CA GLN A 408 -16.99 -20.13 -68.71
C GLN A 408 -16.33 -18.76 -68.83
N ASP A 409 -16.82 -17.93 -69.73
CA ASP A 409 -16.62 -16.46 -69.81
C ASP A 409 -17.59 -15.69 -68.92
N LEU A 410 -18.50 -16.31 -68.21
CA LEU A 410 -19.57 -15.60 -67.49
C LEU A 410 -19.35 -15.43 -65.96
N GLU A 411 -18.59 -16.29 -65.31
CA GLU A 411 -18.37 -16.21 -63.85
C GLU A 411 -17.22 -15.28 -63.45
N SER A 412 -16.27 -14.98 -64.35
CA SER A 412 -15.08 -14.16 -64.05
C SER A 412 -15.44 -12.72 -63.61
N SER A 413 -16.59 -12.20 -64.07
CA SER A 413 -17.00 -10.86 -63.71
C SER A 413 -17.63 -10.75 -62.30
N ILE A 414 -18.15 -11.82 -61.76
CA ILE A 414 -18.73 -11.85 -60.40
C ILE A 414 -17.62 -12.02 -59.37
N ASP A 415 -16.59 -12.84 -59.66
CA ASP A 415 -15.49 -13.07 -58.73
C ASP A 415 -14.62 -11.80 -58.52
N GLU A 416 -14.42 -11.01 -59.59
CA GLU A 416 -13.66 -9.77 -59.51
C GLU A 416 -14.35 -8.74 -58.60
N ARG A 417 -15.67 -8.61 -58.68
CA ARG A 417 -16.44 -7.70 -57.81
C ARG A 417 -16.50 -8.14 -56.35
N THR A 418 -16.49 -9.46 -56.09
CA THR A 418 -16.54 -9.99 -54.72
C THR A 418 -15.22 -9.76 -54.01
N PHE A 419 -14.11 -9.80 -54.75
CA PHE A 419 -12.77 -9.50 -54.22
C PHE A 419 -12.62 -8.03 -53.84
N GLU A 420 -13.08 -7.11 -54.71
CA GLU A 420 -13.07 -5.66 -54.43
C GLU A 420 -13.87 -5.30 -53.17
N LEU A 421 -14.99 -6.00 -52.96
CA LEU A 421 -15.82 -5.77 -51.77
C LEU A 421 -15.13 -6.23 -50.49
N GLN A 422 -14.36 -7.36 -50.53
CA GLN A 422 -13.61 -7.86 -49.41
C GLN A 422 -12.43 -6.96 -48.99
N VAL A 423 -11.75 -6.40 -49.97
CA VAL A 423 -10.67 -5.42 -49.73
C VAL A 423 -11.23 -4.15 -49.09
N THR A 424 -12.36 -3.65 -49.61
CA THR A 424 -13.00 -2.45 -49.08
C THR A 424 -13.52 -2.64 -47.63
N LEU A 425 -14.09 -3.80 -47.35
CA LEU A 425 -14.54 -4.15 -45.98
C LEU A 425 -13.37 -4.25 -45.00
N ARG A 426 -12.24 -4.78 -45.45
CA ARG A 426 -11.05 -4.91 -44.60
C ARG A 426 -10.40 -3.56 -44.28
N GLU A 427 -10.30 -2.68 -45.25
CA GLU A 427 -9.84 -1.29 -45.01
C GLU A 427 -10.76 -0.53 -44.05
N LEU A 428 -12.06 -0.81 -44.12
CA LEU A 428 -13.02 -0.20 -43.20
C LEU A 428 -12.84 -0.71 -41.75
N GLU A 429 -12.59 -2.02 -41.58
CA GLU A 429 -12.34 -2.64 -40.26
C GLU A 429 -11.02 -2.16 -39.66
N GLU A 430 -9.94 -2.04 -40.43
CA GLU A 430 -8.66 -1.52 -39.97
C GLU A 430 -8.77 -0.03 -39.57
N LYS A 431 -9.44 0.78 -40.37
CA LYS A 431 -9.70 2.20 -40.03
C LYS A 431 -10.57 2.35 -38.77
N ASN A 432 -11.53 1.47 -38.58
CA ASN A 432 -12.38 1.49 -37.39
C ASN A 432 -11.58 1.14 -36.11
N ARG A 433 -10.67 0.18 -36.20
CA ARG A 433 -9.76 -0.16 -35.06
C ARG A 433 -8.76 0.97 -34.75
N GLU A 434 -8.31 1.68 -35.78
CA GLU A 434 -7.40 2.82 -35.60
C GLU A 434 -8.13 4.01 -34.97
N LEU A 435 -9.36 4.28 -35.39
CA LEU A 435 -10.23 5.31 -34.79
C LEU A 435 -10.56 4.99 -33.31
N GLU A 436 -10.77 3.73 -32.95
CA GLU A 436 -11.02 3.34 -31.57
C GLU A 436 -9.78 3.52 -30.67
N ARG A 437 -8.55 3.30 -31.19
CA ARG A 437 -7.29 3.55 -30.46
C ARG A 437 -7.03 5.03 -30.19
N LEU A 438 -7.32 5.89 -31.15
CA LEU A 438 -7.07 7.34 -31.04
C LEU A 438 -7.99 8.05 -30.03
N ASN A 439 -9.08 7.40 -29.61
CA ASN A 439 -10.11 8.00 -28.75
C ASN A 439 -10.06 7.55 -27.29
N MET A 440 -8.93 7.01 -26.84
CA MET A 440 -8.81 6.43 -25.49
C MET A 440 -8.12 7.35 -24.47
N GLU A 441 -7.49 8.42 -24.92
CA GLU A 441 -6.74 9.33 -24.06
C GLU A 441 -7.40 10.71 -24.01
N ASP A 442 -7.27 11.34 -22.87
CA ASP A 442 -7.66 12.73 -22.71
C ASP A 442 -6.64 13.63 -23.43
N PRO A 443 -7.08 14.52 -24.31
CA PRO A 443 -6.18 15.33 -25.12
C PRO A 443 -5.30 16.26 -24.29
N LEU A 444 -5.77 16.71 -23.13
CA LEU A 444 -5.07 17.65 -22.26
C LEU A 444 -4.04 16.92 -21.37
N THR A 445 -4.50 15.92 -20.65
CA THR A 445 -3.70 15.28 -19.57
C THR A 445 -2.93 14.05 -20.03
N LYS A 446 -3.25 13.50 -21.18
CA LYS A 446 -2.70 12.24 -21.72
C LYS A 446 -2.97 11.00 -20.86
N VAL A 447 -3.68 11.14 -19.75
CA VAL A 447 -4.23 9.98 -19.03
C VAL A 447 -5.44 9.45 -19.80
N LYS A 448 -5.92 8.29 -19.41
CA LYS A 448 -7.11 7.71 -20.05
C LYS A 448 -8.33 8.60 -19.82
N ASN A 449 -9.19 8.69 -20.82
CA ASN A 449 -10.41 9.51 -20.74
C ASN A 449 -11.55 8.75 -20.06
N ARG A 450 -12.62 9.47 -19.74
CA ARG A 450 -13.85 8.94 -19.12
C ARG A 450 -14.47 7.79 -19.93
N ARG A 451 -14.48 7.89 -21.26
CA ARG A 451 -15.05 6.84 -22.12
C ARG A 451 -14.31 5.51 -21.98
N TYR A 452 -13.00 5.58 -21.81
CA TYR A 452 -12.19 4.40 -21.56
C TYR A 452 -12.36 3.88 -20.12
N PHE A 453 -12.50 4.80 -19.15
CA PHE A 453 -12.83 4.46 -17.76
C PHE A 453 -14.13 3.66 -17.67
N ASP A 454 -15.21 4.14 -18.28
CA ASP A 454 -16.51 3.47 -18.22
C ASP A 454 -16.43 2.04 -18.78
N LYS A 455 -15.69 1.86 -19.87
CA LYS A 455 -15.41 0.55 -20.46
C LYS A 455 -14.59 -0.34 -19.51
N ARG A 456 -13.58 0.22 -18.87
CA ARG A 456 -12.71 -0.49 -17.92
C ARG A 456 -13.46 -0.86 -16.64
N LEU A 457 -14.15 0.09 -16.04
CA LEU A 457 -14.94 -0.14 -14.83
C LEU A 457 -15.93 -1.29 -15.02
N MET A 458 -16.63 -1.32 -16.15
CA MET A 458 -17.57 -2.40 -16.46
C MET A 458 -16.87 -3.78 -16.51
N MET A 459 -15.69 -3.83 -17.10
CA MET A 459 -14.89 -5.07 -17.15
C MET A 459 -14.45 -5.48 -15.75
N GLU A 460 -13.98 -4.52 -14.94
CA GLU A 460 -13.43 -4.76 -13.63
C GLU A 460 -14.51 -5.15 -12.58
N VAL A 461 -15.70 -4.55 -12.67
CA VAL A 461 -16.87 -4.93 -11.85
C VAL A 461 -17.31 -6.37 -12.13
N ARG A 462 -17.39 -6.76 -13.40
CA ARG A 462 -17.73 -8.15 -13.76
C ARG A 462 -16.73 -9.16 -13.21
N ARG A 463 -15.49 -8.80 -13.18
CA ARG A 463 -14.38 -9.57 -12.74
C ARG A 463 -14.30 -9.66 -11.21
N SER A 464 -14.43 -8.55 -10.49
CA SER A 464 -14.54 -8.49 -9.03
C SER A 464 -15.64 -9.43 -8.51
N ARG A 465 -16.82 -9.39 -9.15
CA ARG A 465 -17.93 -10.28 -8.79
C ARG A 465 -17.62 -11.75 -9.03
N ARG A 466 -17.04 -12.09 -10.18
CA ARG A 466 -16.77 -13.48 -10.54
C ARG A 466 -15.78 -14.13 -9.58
N GLU A 467 -14.84 -13.37 -9.08
CA GLU A 467 -13.74 -13.87 -8.26
C GLU A 467 -13.83 -13.49 -6.79
N GLN A 468 -14.95 -12.81 -6.43
CA GLN A 468 -15.23 -12.42 -5.06
C GLN A 468 -14.09 -11.59 -4.43
N THR A 469 -13.48 -10.72 -5.24
CA THR A 469 -12.41 -9.82 -4.81
C THR A 469 -12.86 -8.38 -4.76
N THR A 470 -12.28 -7.67 -3.84
CA THR A 470 -12.58 -6.26 -3.60
C THR A 470 -12.13 -5.41 -4.80
N LEU A 471 -13.01 -4.58 -5.31
CA LEU A 471 -12.70 -3.50 -6.24
C LEU A 471 -12.74 -2.18 -5.48
N SER A 472 -11.72 -1.36 -5.64
CA SER A 472 -11.70 -0.01 -5.08
C SER A 472 -11.70 1.04 -6.19
N VAL A 473 -12.45 2.09 -5.95
CA VAL A 473 -12.50 3.28 -6.81
C VAL A 473 -12.21 4.48 -5.93
N ILE A 474 -11.26 5.31 -6.38
CA ILE A 474 -11.00 6.60 -5.77
C ILE A 474 -11.45 7.67 -6.75
N MET A 475 -12.39 8.49 -6.34
CA MET A 475 -12.75 9.71 -7.02
C MET A 475 -11.94 10.85 -6.43
N LEU A 476 -11.27 11.61 -7.27
CA LEU A 476 -10.41 12.73 -6.89
C LEU A 476 -10.88 14.00 -7.59
N ASP A 477 -10.82 15.10 -6.87
CA ASP A 477 -11.20 16.40 -7.42
C ASP A 477 -10.25 17.48 -6.88
N ILE A 478 -9.87 18.40 -7.73
CA ILE A 478 -8.99 19.50 -7.33
C ILE A 478 -9.79 20.52 -6.53
N ASP A 479 -9.44 20.68 -5.27
CA ASP A 479 -10.12 21.60 -4.37
C ASP A 479 -10.04 23.03 -4.88
N HIS A 480 -11.20 23.71 -4.91
CA HIS A 480 -11.31 25.09 -5.34
C HIS A 480 -10.77 25.38 -6.75
N PHE A 481 -10.84 24.40 -7.68
CA PHE A 481 -10.30 24.55 -9.03
C PHE A 481 -10.89 25.76 -9.79
N LYS A 482 -12.18 26.04 -9.58
CA LYS A 482 -12.80 27.24 -10.15
C LYS A 482 -12.05 28.50 -9.72
N ARG A 483 -11.59 28.60 -8.47
CA ARG A 483 -10.79 29.72 -7.99
C ARG A 483 -9.43 29.79 -8.69
N VAL A 484 -8.82 28.65 -9.02
CA VAL A 484 -7.57 28.63 -9.80
C VAL A 484 -7.83 29.23 -11.17
N ASN A 485 -8.91 28.84 -11.85
CA ASN A 485 -9.29 29.40 -13.14
C ASN A 485 -9.63 30.90 -13.05
N ASP A 486 -10.41 31.29 -12.04
CA ASP A 486 -10.86 32.67 -11.87
C ASP A 486 -9.70 33.63 -11.54
N VAL A 487 -8.67 33.16 -10.79
CA VAL A 487 -7.53 33.99 -10.35
C VAL A 487 -6.39 33.98 -11.36
N TYR A 488 -6.08 32.80 -11.95
CA TYR A 488 -4.88 32.58 -12.75
C TYR A 488 -5.16 32.33 -14.24
N GLY A 489 -6.44 32.25 -14.60
CA GLY A 489 -6.89 31.99 -15.97
C GLY A 489 -6.93 30.51 -16.36
N HIS A 490 -7.66 30.20 -17.42
CA HIS A 490 -7.89 28.82 -17.88
C HIS A 490 -6.60 28.08 -18.26
N LEU A 491 -5.60 28.77 -18.80
CA LEU A 491 -4.31 28.15 -19.12
C LEU A 491 -3.60 27.63 -17.87
N ALA A 492 -3.70 28.36 -16.78
CA ALA A 492 -3.16 27.96 -15.48
C ALA A 492 -3.96 26.77 -14.89
N GLY A 493 -5.26 26.78 -15.07
CA GLY A 493 -6.11 25.65 -14.74
C GLY A 493 -5.72 24.38 -15.52
N ASP A 494 -5.53 24.50 -16.82
CA ASP A 494 -5.10 23.37 -17.68
C ASP A 494 -3.74 22.81 -17.23
N GLN A 495 -2.77 23.67 -16.89
CA GLN A 495 -1.48 23.24 -16.35
C GLN A 495 -1.62 22.60 -14.97
N THR A 496 -2.53 23.09 -14.12
CA THR A 496 -2.84 22.49 -12.82
C THR A 496 -3.45 21.10 -12.99
N ILE A 497 -4.39 20.94 -13.93
CA ILE A 497 -4.97 19.63 -14.28
C ILE A 497 -3.87 18.68 -14.77
N CYS A 498 -2.97 19.14 -15.64
CA CYS A 498 -1.85 18.33 -16.13
C CYS A 498 -0.88 17.96 -15.00
N ALA A 499 -0.57 18.89 -14.12
CA ALA A 499 0.29 18.63 -12.95
C ALA A 499 -0.37 17.62 -12.00
N PHE A 500 -1.67 17.74 -11.77
CA PHE A 500 -2.43 16.80 -10.95
C PHE A 500 -2.45 15.40 -11.57
N ALA A 501 -2.77 15.29 -12.87
CA ALA A 501 -2.71 14.03 -13.60
C ALA A 501 -1.34 13.36 -13.50
N ASN A 502 -0.27 14.15 -13.64
CA ASN A 502 1.10 13.67 -13.51
C ASN A 502 1.43 13.24 -12.07
N THR A 503 0.92 13.95 -11.07
CA THR A 503 1.08 13.60 -9.65
C THR A 503 0.40 12.28 -9.36
N ILE A 504 -0.83 12.08 -9.80
CA ILE A 504 -1.54 10.82 -9.68
C ILE A 504 -0.75 9.70 -10.40
N SER A 505 -0.41 9.93 -11.67
CA SER A 505 0.26 8.92 -12.51
C SER A 505 1.61 8.47 -11.94
N LYS A 506 2.36 9.35 -11.27
CA LYS A 506 3.62 9.01 -10.60
C LYS A 506 3.43 8.09 -9.40
N HIS A 507 2.28 8.13 -8.76
CA HIS A 507 1.96 7.28 -7.61
C HIS A 507 1.33 5.96 -8.02
N LEU A 508 0.74 5.90 -9.23
CA LEU A 508 0.26 4.66 -9.83
C LEU A 508 1.46 3.88 -10.39
N LYS A 509 1.96 2.91 -9.63
CA LYS A 509 3.21 2.20 -9.98
C LYS A 509 2.98 0.77 -10.49
N ARG A 510 1.76 0.33 -10.62
CA ARG A 510 1.37 -0.99 -11.14
C ARG A 510 0.77 -0.86 -12.53
N PRO A 511 0.91 -1.84 -13.42
CA PRO A 511 0.39 -1.79 -14.77
C PRO A 511 -1.13 -1.80 -14.91
N HIS A 512 -1.85 -2.09 -13.85
CA HIS A 512 -3.32 -2.21 -13.91
C HIS A 512 -4.05 -1.23 -13.02
N ASP A 513 -3.30 -0.42 -12.25
CA ASP A 513 -3.85 0.80 -11.71
C ASP A 513 -3.92 1.83 -12.81
N GLU A 514 -5.10 2.25 -13.09
CA GLU A 514 -5.30 3.23 -14.13
C GLU A 514 -5.94 4.48 -13.55
N VAL A 515 -5.36 5.61 -13.90
CA VAL A 515 -5.98 6.92 -13.68
C VAL A 515 -6.72 7.34 -14.95
N PHE A 516 -7.87 7.94 -14.73
CA PHE A 516 -8.72 8.45 -15.78
C PHE A 516 -9.11 9.89 -15.46
N ARG A 517 -9.15 10.72 -16.45
CA ARG A 517 -9.81 12.00 -16.33
C ARG A 517 -11.31 11.79 -16.50
N TYR A 518 -12.06 11.98 -15.42
CA TYR A 518 -13.49 11.73 -15.39
C TYR A 518 -14.28 12.90 -16.00
N GLY A 519 -13.83 14.13 -15.76
CA GLY A 519 -14.40 15.34 -16.36
C GLY A 519 -13.78 16.59 -15.72
N GLY A 520 -13.56 17.64 -16.48
CA GLY A 520 -13.02 18.89 -15.94
C GLY A 520 -11.77 18.70 -15.10
N GLU A 521 -11.89 18.93 -13.79
CA GLU A 521 -10.86 18.74 -12.76
C GLU A 521 -10.94 17.41 -12.02
N GLU A 522 -11.88 16.53 -12.39
CA GLU A 522 -12.12 15.28 -11.70
C GLU A 522 -11.32 14.13 -12.30
N PHE A 523 -10.72 13.34 -11.44
CA PHE A 523 -9.98 12.13 -11.79
C PHE A 523 -10.55 10.93 -11.05
N VAL A 524 -10.48 9.79 -11.69
CA VAL A 524 -10.83 8.51 -11.09
C VAL A 524 -9.63 7.59 -11.18
N ILE A 525 -9.35 6.92 -10.09
CA ILE A 525 -8.39 5.83 -10.08
C ILE A 525 -9.18 4.54 -9.90
N LEU A 526 -9.00 3.65 -10.84
CA LEU A 526 -9.57 2.33 -10.78
C LEU A 526 -8.52 1.38 -10.25
N LEU A 527 -8.90 0.72 -9.23
CA LEU A 527 -8.01 -0.07 -8.38
C LEU A 527 -8.56 -1.49 -8.17
N PRO A 528 -8.51 -2.39 -9.18
CA PRO A 528 -8.94 -3.77 -9.08
C PRO A 528 -8.16 -4.58 -8.01
N ASN A 529 -8.83 -5.47 -7.27
CA ASN A 529 -8.36 -6.35 -6.18
C ASN A 529 -7.58 -5.63 -5.05
N THR A 530 -8.13 -4.53 -4.54
CA THR A 530 -7.52 -3.66 -3.52
C THR A 530 -8.46 -3.51 -2.32
N SER A 531 -8.02 -3.77 -1.08
CA SER A 531 -8.81 -3.54 0.12
C SER A 531 -8.99 -2.06 0.43
N VAL A 532 -9.96 -1.75 1.27
CA VAL A 532 -10.23 -0.38 1.75
C VAL A 532 -8.95 0.31 2.24
N GLN A 533 -8.13 -0.42 3.00
CA GLN A 533 -6.92 0.13 3.59
C GLN A 533 -5.85 0.48 2.55
N GLY A 534 -5.60 -0.41 1.54
CA GLY A 534 -4.64 -0.14 0.48
C GLY A 534 -5.07 0.98 -0.48
N ALA A 535 -6.41 1.15 -0.75
CA ALA A 535 -6.94 2.27 -1.50
C ALA A 535 -6.86 3.58 -0.70
N GLN A 536 -7.05 3.52 0.61
CA GLN A 536 -6.91 4.65 1.49
C GLN A 536 -5.46 5.18 1.56
N GLU A 537 -4.45 4.31 1.67
CA GLU A 537 -3.03 4.70 1.68
C GLU A 537 -2.57 5.34 0.37
N LEU A 538 -3.02 4.83 -0.79
CA LEU A 538 -2.73 5.47 -2.07
C LEU A 538 -3.38 6.84 -2.18
N ALA A 539 -4.70 6.92 -1.89
CA ALA A 539 -5.43 8.17 -1.95
C ALA A 539 -4.75 9.25 -1.09
N GLU A 540 -4.15 8.88 0.06
CA GLU A 540 -3.49 9.85 0.93
C GLU A 540 -2.10 10.23 0.47
N GLN A 541 -1.35 9.30 -0.12
CA GLN A 541 -0.10 9.66 -0.79
C GLN A 541 -0.34 10.65 -1.93
N ILE A 542 -1.38 10.43 -2.73
CA ILE A 542 -1.74 11.34 -3.81
C ILE A 542 -2.15 12.71 -3.24
N ARG A 543 -2.96 12.72 -2.18
CA ARG A 543 -3.37 13.95 -1.51
C ARG A 543 -2.17 14.76 -1.01
N GLU A 544 -1.24 14.10 -0.29
CA GLU A 544 -0.04 14.78 0.21
C GLU A 544 0.89 15.24 -0.89
N ALA A 545 1.10 14.39 -1.90
CA ALA A 545 1.89 14.75 -3.05
C ALA A 545 1.26 15.93 -3.81
N THR A 546 -0.07 15.99 -3.87
CA THR A 546 -0.80 17.10 -4.49
C THR A 546 -0.65 18.37 -3.64
N ALA A 547 -0.80 18.27 -2.33
CA ALA A 547 -0.65 19.43 -1.43
C ALA A 547 0.77 20.00 -1.43
N SER A 548 1.78 19.19 -1.75
CA SER A 548 3.17 19.59 -1.92
C SER A 548 3.54 19.99 -3.35
N CYS A 549 2.62 19.76 -4.32
CA CYS A 549 2.85 20.10 -5.71
C CYS A 549 2.73 21.62 -5.93
N VAL A 550 3.77 22.19 -6.51
CA VAL A 550 3.79 23.61 -6.88
C VAL A 550 3.81 23.70 -8.41
N VAL A 551 2.79 24.30 -8.98
CA VAL A 551 2.74 24.60 -10.42
C VAL A 551 3.25 26.04 -10.62
N SER A 552 4.40 26.15 -11.26
CA SER A 552 4.99 27.45 -11.56
C SER A 552 4.55 27.91 -12.95
N ILE A 553 3.88 29.06 -13.01
CA ILE A 553 3.41 29.67 -14.26
C ILE A 553 3.88 31.12 -14.29
N ALA A 554 4.80 31.42 -15.20
CA ALA A 554 5.51 32.69 -15.23
C ALA A 554 6.15 33.01 -13.85
N ASP A 555 5.81 34.11 -13.19
CA ASP A 555 6.34 34.49 -11.89
C ASP A 555 5.45 34.09 -10.68
N GLN A 556 4.45 33.25 -10.91
CA GLN A 556 3.50 32.84 -9.85
C GLN A 556 3.58 31.34 -9.58
N SER A 557 3.49 30.97 -8.31
CA SER A 557 3.43 29.57 -7.87
C SER A 557 2.03 29.24 -7.36
N ILE A 558 1.41 28.24 -7.96
CA ILE A 558 0.07 27.77 -7.58
C ILE A 558 0.25 26.50 -6.74
N GLN A 559 -0.23 26.56 -5.51
CA GLN A 559 -0.44 25.37 -4.68
C GLN A 559 -1.92 25.02 -4.66
N PHE A 560 -2.21 23.76 -4.76
CA PHE A 560 -3.58 23.26 -4.75
C PHE A 560 -3.67 21.98 -3.94
N THR A 561 -4.85 21.66 -3.47
CA THR A 561 -5.13 20.43 -2.75
C THR A 561 -6.15 19.59 -3.51
N THR A 562 -6.30 18.36 -3.12
CA THR A 562 -7.33 17.48 -3.66
C THR A 562 -8.11 16.83 -2.54
N SER A 563 -9.40 16.71 -2.77
CA SER A 563 -10.27 15.84 -1.98
C SER A 563 -10.42 14.50 -2.70
N ALA A 564 -10.49 13.44 -1.95
CA ALA A 564 -10.68 12.11 -2.47
C ALA A 564 -11.82 11.39 -1.77
N GLY A 565 -12.64 10.73 -2.55
CA GLY A 565 -13.66 9.81 -2.08
C GLY A 565 -13.34 8.40 -2.50
N LEU A 566 -13.33 7.50 -1.55
CA LEU A 566 -13.01 6.11 -1.75
C LEU A 566 -14.24 5.22 -1.50
N TYR A 567 -14.48 4.34 -2.40
CA TYR A 567 -15.35 3.19 -2.20
C TYR A 567 -14.65 1.89 -2.57
N SER A 568 -14.79 0.90 -1.70
CA SER A 568 -14.16 -0.41 -1.88
C SER A 568 -15.15 -1.49 -1.46
N ALA A 569 -15.46 -2.38 -2.38
CA ALA A 569 -16.34 -3.51 -2.12
C ALA A 569 -16.08 -4.66 -3.11
N VAL A 570 -16.57 -5.82 -2.77
CA VAL A 570 -16.76 -6.89 -3.75
C VAL A 570 -18.04 -6.58 -4.55
N ALA A 571 -17.94 -6.54 -5.86
CA ALA A 571 -19.08 -6.24 -6.71
C ALA A 571 -20.16 -7.31 -6.57
N GLN A 572 -21.34 -6.92 -6.10
CA GLN A 572 -22.49 -7.83 -5.96
C GLN A 572 -23.37 -7.85 -7.19
N ASP A 573 -23.56 -6.71 -7.84
CA ASP A 573 -24.34 -6.58 -9.08
C ASP A 573 -23.46 -6.03 -10.22
N THR A 574 -23.50 -6.71 -11.35
CA THR A 574 -22.76 -6.29 -12.56
C THR A 574 -23.62 -5.43 -13.49
N ARG A 575 -24.92 -5.27 -13.20
CA ARG A 575 -25.84 -4.48 -14.01
C ARG A 575 -25.65 -2.97 -13.79
N ASN A 576 -25.15 -2.59 -12.62
CA ASN A 576 -24.93 -1.20 -12.29
C ASN A 576 -23.48 -0.96 -11.83
N PRO A 577 -22.50 -0.96 -12.76
CA PRO A 577 -21.09 -0.74 -12.43
C PRO A 577 -20.83 0.66 -11.87
N THR A 578 -21.68 1.64 -12.16
CA THR A 578 -21.53 3.02 -11.70
C THR A 578 -21.70 3.17 -10.20
N LEU A 579 -22.27 2.17 -9.48
CA LEU A 579 -22.37 2.20 -8.02
C LEU A 579 -21.02 2.45 -7.33
N PHE A 580 -19.94 1.94 -7.90
CA PHE A 580 -18.60 2.17 -7.35
C PHE A 580 -18.18 3.64 -7.45
N THR A 581 -18.47 4.26 -8.59
CA THR A 581 -18.23 5.70 -8.77
C THR A 581 -19.19 6.53 -7.96
N ASP A 582 -20.49 6.15 -7.91
CA ASP A 582 -21.51 6.88 -7.15
C ASP A 582 -21.23 6.91 -5.65
N PHE A 583 -20.74 5.79 -5.10
CA PHE A 583 -20.34 5.73 -3.69
C PHE A 583 -19.02 6.44 -3.43
N ALA A 584 -18.05 6.31 -4.34
CA ALA A 584 -16.82 7.08 -4.27
C ALA A 584 -17.09 8.59 -4.40
N ASP A 585 -18.03 8.98 -5.25
CA ASP A 585 -18.46 10.37 -5.41
C ASP A 585 -19.18 10.91 -4.16
N LYS A 586 -20.05 10.10 -3.53
CA LYS A 586 -20.65 10.46 -2.23
C LYS A 586 -19.59 10.68 -1.15
N ALA A 587 -18.56 9.82 -1.11
CA ALA A 587 -17.44 9.99 -0.20
C ALA A 587 -16.62 11.24 -0.57
N LEU A 588 -16.42 11.52 -1.85
CA LEU A 588 -15.76 12.74 -2.33
C LEU A 588 -16.57 13.99 -1.93
N TYR A 589 -17.87 13.92 -2.07
CA TYR A 589 -18.76 15.00 -1.65
C TYR A 589 -18.66 15.26 -0.14
N GLU A 590 -18.62 14.20 0.67
CA GLU A 590 -18.38 14.29 2.10
C GLU A 590 -17.00 14.91 2.40
N ALA A 591 -15.95 14.49 1.69
CA ALA A 591 -14.62 15.05 1.82
C ALA A 591 -14.61 16.57 1.54
N LYS A 592 -15.36 16.99 0.52
CA LYS A 592 -15.52 18.41 0.17
C LYS A 592 -16.31 19.20 1.23
N GLN A 593 -17.34 18.59 1.84
CA GLN A 593 -18.15 19.26 2.88
C GLN A 593 -17.44 19.36 4.22
N THR A 594 -16.66 18.34 4.59
CA THR A 594 -16.01 18.26 5.91
C THR A 594 -14.71 19.06 6.00
N GLY A 595 -14.36 19.85 4.96
CA GLY A 595 -13.24 20.79 5.00
C GLY A 595 -12.18 20.59 3.94
N ARG A 596 -12.44 19.75 2.94
CA ARG A 596 -11.55 19.46 1.81
C ARG A 596 -10.18 18.92 2.21
N ASN A 597 -9.28 18.77 1.22
CA ASN A 597 -7.92 18.25 1.41
C ASN A 597 -7.88 17.00 2.31
N ARG A 598 -8.72 16.03 2.02
CA ARG A 598 -8.86 14.78 2.80
C ARG A 598 -9.37 13.64 1.95
N VAL A 599 -9.23 12.46 2.48
CA VAL A 599 -9.85 11.25 1.93
C VAL A 599 -11.02 10.84 2.81
N CYS A 600 -12.16 10.64 2.22
CA CYS A 600 -13.33 10.03 2.86
C CYS A 600 -13.59 8.66 2.24
N ILE A 601 -14.10 7.74 3.07
CA ILE A 601 -14.45 6.40 2.65
C ILE A 601 -15.96 6.23 2.79
N TYR A 602 -16.61 5.83 1.70
CA TYR A 602 -18.01 5.48 1.77
C TYR A 602 -18.20 4.14 2.49
N GLN A 603 -18.85 4.18 3.64
CA GLN A 603 -19.28 2.98 4.37
C GLN A 603 -20.74 2.70 4.04
N HIS A 604 -21.01 1.56 3.45
CA HIS A 604 -22.38 1.12 3.24
C HIS A 604 -23.00 0.75 4.59
N THR A 605 -23.79 1.64 5.19
CA THR A 605 -24.65 1.29 6.30
C THR A 605 -25.71 0.33 5.74
N GLN A 606 -25.60 -0.94 6.06
CA GLN A 606 -26.73 -1.87 5.85
C GLN A 606 -27.85 -1.39 6.77
N GLU A 607 -28.84 -0.74 6.20
CA GLU A 607 -30.15 -0.69 6.83
C GLU A 607 -30.68 -2.12 6.86
N THR A 608 -30.77 -2.65 8.07
CA THR A 608 -31.40 -3.93 8.41
C THR A 608 -32.89 -3.90 8.08
#